data_690b324e161c0c9e7a4ba5d1f815f227
#
_entry.id   690b324e161c0c9e7a4ba5d1f815f227
#
_cell.length_a   1.000
_cell.length_b   1.000
_cell.length_c   1.000
_cell.angle_alpha   90.00
_cell.angle_beta   90.00
_cell.angle_gamma   90.00
#
_symmetry.space_group_name_H-M   'P 1'
#
loop_
_entity.id
_entity.type
_entity.pdbx_description
1 polymer ?
#
loop_
_entity_poly.entity_id
_entity_poly.type
_entity_poly.pdbx_seq_one_letter_code
_entity_poly.pdbx_strand_id
1 'polypeptide(L)'
;LKDYSKKYGKLNYEDIDIEFLDKFQNFLYSAPRSLSVNYSLKLIQNLKLFLNEASEYGYNINTAYKSRKFTIKKEDITHIYLTIDELEKMYNEDLSENPKLDRVRDSFIVGCFTGLRFSDFSNLQPQHFKKIGGVEVVEIVTQKTKQKVTIPIHPKVRAILNKYDGVMPRQITNQKMNEYLKDLGELLKFEEDILIVKTKGGKREETGFKKYDLISCH
;
A
#
# COMPACT_ATOMS: atom_id res chain seq x y z
N LEU A 1 21.91 -2.66 10.07
CA LEU A 1 23.31 -2.38 10.35
C LEU A 1 23.87 -3.22 11.51
N LYS A 2 23.20 -3.29 12.66
CA LYS A 2 23.67 -4.08 13.82
C LYS A 2 24.07 -5.52 13.43
N ASP A 3 23.24 -6.21 12.64
CA ASP A 3 23.56 -7.59 12.22
C ASP A 3 24.68 -7.65 11.20
N TYR A 4 24.83 -6.63 10.36
CA TYR A 4 25.96 -6.50 9.45
C TYR A 4 27.25 -6.34 10.25
N SER A 5 27.28 -5.43 11.23
CA SER A 5 28.44 -5.19 12.08
C SER A 5 28.81 -6.42 12.94
N LYS A 6 27.84 -7.21 13.38
CA LYS A 6 28.13 -8.49 14.07
C LYS A 6 28.87 -9.48 13.18
N LYS A 7 28.60 -9.47 11.87
CA LYS A 7 29.19 -10.42 10.91
C LYS A 7 30.53 -9.93 10.35
N TYR A 8 30.66 -8.62 10.09
CA TYR A 8 31.81 -8.08 9.36
C TYR A 8 32.70 -7.12 10.17
N GLY A 9 32.34 -6.89 11.45
CA GLY A 9 33.08 -5.99 12.33
C GLY A 9 32.45 -4.64 12.51
N LYS A 10 33.03 -3.81 13.38
CA LYS A 10 32.56 -2.47 13.67
C LYS A 10 32.55 -1.61 12.41
N LEU A 11 31.49 -0.86 12.22
CA LEU A 11 31.29 0.04 11.09
C LEU A 11 31.39 1.51 11.58
N ASN A 12 32.29 2.27 11.01
CA ASN A 12 32.41 3.71 11.21
C ASN A 12 31.81 4.47 10.02
N TYR A 13 31.67 5.78 10.13
CA TYR A 13 31.10 6.60 9.04
C TYR A 13 31.98 6.57 7.79
N GLU A 14 33.31 6.53 7.94
CA GLU A 14 34.26 6.52 6.84
C GLU A 14 34.17 5.23 6.00
N ASP A 15 33.72 4.14 6.61
CA ASP A 15 33.57 2.84 5.94
C ASP A 15 32.34 2.80 5.01
N ILE A 16 31.47 3.84 5.04
CA ILE A 16 30.20 3.85 4.29
C ILE A 16 30.42 4.51 2.92
N ASP A 17 30.93 3.74 1.99
CA ASP A 17 31.22 4.12 0.61
C ASP A 17 30.46 3.23 -0.39
N ILE A 18 30.83 3.28 -1.67
CA ILE A 18 30.23 2.45 -2.73
C ILE A 18 30.56 0.97 -2.54
N GLU A 19 31.77 0.63 -2.08
CA GLU A 19 32.15 -0.75 -1.81
C GLU A 19 31.34 -1.33 -0.64
N PHE A 20 31.14 -0.55 0.41
CA PHE A 20 30.23 -0.91 1.49
C PHE A 20 28.80 -1.17 0.95
N LEU A 21 28.28 -0.32 0.06
CA LEU A 21 26.95 -0.51 -0.52
C LEU A 21 26.83 -1.89 -1.18
N ASP A 22 27.79 -2.28 -2.00
CA ASP A 22 27.78 -3.57 -2.70
C ASP A 22 27.84 -4.75 -1.70
N LYS A 23 28.70 -4.66 -0.70
CA LYS A 23 28.79 -5.68 0.37
C LYS A 23 27.50 -5.75 1.18
N PHE A 24 26.92 -4.61 1.50
CA PHE A 24 25.69 -4.53 2.27
C PHE A 24 24.47 -5.03 1.47
N GLN A 25 24.40 -4.73 0.18
CA GLN A 25 23.38 -5.28 -0.72
C GLN A 25 23.47 -6.80 -0.79
N ASN A 26 24.66 -7.36 -0.97
CA ASN A 26 24.89 -8.80 -0.96
C ASN A 26 24.48 -9.43 0.37
N PHE A 27 24.75 -8.77 1.49
CA PHE A 27 24.32 -9.21 2.81
C PHE A 27 22.80 -9.21 2.96
N LEU A 28 22.11 -8.24 2.40
CA LEU A 28 20.63 -8.17 2.41
C LEU A 28 20.01 -9.26 1.53
N TYR A 29 20.66 -9.61 0.43
CA TYR A 29 20.20 -10.65 -0.49
C TYR A 29 20.54 -12.07 -0.04
N SER A 30 21.56 -12.24 0.79
CA SER A 30 21.99 -13.56 1.26
C SER A 30 20.99 -14.17 2.25
N ALA A 31 20.94 -15.53 2.28
CA ALA A 31 20.22 -16.26 3.31
C ALA A 31 20.77 -15.94 4.73
N PRO A 32 19.95 -15.95 5.76
CA PRO A 32 18.50 -16.25 5.75
C PRO A 32 17.61 -15.05 5.38
N ARG A 33 18.16 -13.85 5.07
CA ARG A 33 17.38 -12.63 4.84
C ARG A 33 16.62 -12.67 3.52
N SER A 34 17.33 -12.94 2.43
CA SER A 34 16.75 -13.02 1.08
C SER A 34 15.75 -11.91 0.77
N LEU A 35 16.12 -10.64 1.03
CA LEU A 35 15.22 -9.51 0.89
C LEU A 35 14.94 -9.19 -0.58
N SER A 36 13.78 -8.58 -0.84
CA SER A 36 13.45 -8.07 -2.17
C SER A 36 14.24 -6.80 -2.50
N VAL A 37 14.42 -6.53 -3.81
CA VAL A 37 15.10 -5.33 -4.32
C VAL A 37 14.51 -4.04 -3.73
N ASN A 38 13.20 -3.88 -3.79
CA ASN A 38 12.54 -2.66 -3.32
C ASN A 38 12.61 -2.47 -1.80
N TYR A 39 12.58 -3.57 -1.03
CA TYR A 39 12.77 -3.47 0.41
C TYR A 39 14.22 -3.12 0.77
N SER A 40 15.19 -3.70 0.07
CA SER A 40 16.61 -3.36 0.22
C SER A 40 16.88 -1.89 -0.15
N LEU A 41 16.27 -1.39 -1.25
CA LEU A 41 16.32 0.03 -1.61
C LEU A 41 15.80 0.92 -0.47
N LYS A 42 14.67 0.56 0.13
CA LYS A 42 14.11 1.32 1.26
C LYS A 42 15.06 1.37 2.45
N LEU A 43 15.77 0.26 2.74
CA LEU A 43 16.78 0.24 3.81
C LEU A 43 17.97 1.16 3.50
N ILE A 44 18.42 1.21 2.24
CA ILE A 44 19.47 2.14 1.82
C ILE A 44 19.00 3.60 1.92
N GLN A 45 17.77 3.89 1.51
CA GLN A 45 17.19 5.24 1.65
C GLN A 45 17.12 5.67 3.13
N ASN A 46 16.70 4.77 4.01
CA ASN A 46 16.68 5.05 5.45
C ASN A 46 18.11 5.27 6.00
N LEU A 47 19.09 4.47 5.54
CA LEU A 47 20.50 4.68 5.91
C LEU A 47 20.97 6.07 5.49
N LYS A 48 20.65 6.52 4.26
CA LYS A 48 20.99 7.88 3.79
C LYS A 48 20.36 8.97 4.66
N LEU A 49 19.14 8.80 5.14
CA LEU A 49 18.50 9.75 6.06
C LEU A 49 19.31 9.87 7.35
N PHE A 50 19.70 8.76 7.99
CA PHE A 50 20.51 8.79 9.20
C PHE A 50 21.90 9.39 8.98
N LEU A 51 22.52 9.14 7.80
CA LEU A 51 23.81 9.73 7.48
C LEU A 51 23.72 11.25 7.23
N ASN A 52 22.65 11.72 6.61
CA ASN A 52 22.38 13.15 6.48
C ASN A 52 22.23 13.82 7.86
N GLU A 53 21.38 13.27 8.70
CA GLU A 53 21.19 13.75 10.07
C GLU A 53 22.50 13.79 10.84
N ALA A 54 23.28 12.70 10.80
CA ALA A 54 24.61 12.64 11.43
C ALA A 54 25.59 13.69 10.87
N SER A 55 25.47 14.03 9.57
CA SER A 55 26.29 15.10 8.96
C SER A 55 25.86 16.49 9.43
N GLU A 56 24.57 16.74 9.61
CA GLU A 56 24.05 18.01 10.13
C GLU A 56 24.52 18.28 11.56
N TYR A 57 24.63 17.22 12.37
CA TYR A 57 25.19 17.31 13.74
C TYR A 57 26.72 17.25 13.78
N GLY A 58 27.42 17.19 12.66
CA GLY A 58 28.88 17.13 12.62
C GLY A 58 29.51 15.79 13.00
N TYR A 59 28.71 14.73 13.22
CA TYR A 59 29.20 13.39 13.54
C TYR A 59 29.73 12.65 12.31
N ASN A 60 29.26 12.99 11.13
CA ASN A 60 29.65 12.36 9.86
C ASN A 60 30.19 13.40 8.88
N ILE A 61 31.45 13.29 8.52
CA ILE A 61 32.12 14.11 7.49
C ILE A 61 32.21 13.41 6.13
N ASN A 62 31.89 12.10 6.08
CA ASN A 62 31.92 11.33 4.85
C ASN A 62 30.75 11.71 3.95
N THR A 63 31.03 12.02 2.69
CA THR A 63 30.03 12.41 1.69
C THR A 63 29.79 11.35 0.61
N ALA A 64 30.49 10.22 0.64
CA ALA A 64 30.43 9.17 -0.39
C ALA A 64 29.01 8.64 -0.60
N TYR A 65 28.19 8.54 0.47
CA TYR A 65 26.80 8.13 0.42
C TYR A 65 25.87 9.11 -0.35
N LYS A 66 26.29 10.37 -0.56
CA LYS A 66 25.55 11.37 -1.34
C LYS A 66 25.66 11.12 -2.85
N SER A 67 26.59 10.27 -3.28
CA SER A 67 26.73 9.90 -4.69
C SER A 67 25.42 9.36 -5.25
N ARG A 68 25.13 9.69 -6.52
CA ARG A 68 23.99 9.12 -7.27
C ARG A 68 24.11 7.60 -7.44
N LYS A 69 25.33 7.06 -7.38
CA LYS A 69 25.60 5.61 -7.44
C LYS A 69 25.30 4.90 -6.13
N PHE A 70 25.19 5.62 -5.00
CA PHE A 70 24.87 5.02 -3.71
C PHE A 70 23.37 4.75 -3.60
N THR A 71 22.86 3.82 -4.41
CA THR A 71 21.47 3.39 -4.44
C THR A 71 21.34 2.04 -5.11
N ILE A 72 20.21 1.38 -4.90
CA ILE A 72 19.79 0.17 -5.62
C ILE A 72 18.73 0.59 -6.65
N LYS A 73 18.82 0.07 -7.88
CA LYS A 73 17.80 0.35 -8.90
C LYS A 73 16.46 -0.24 -8.47
N LYS A 74 15.43 0.59 -8.48
CA LYS A 74 14.07 0.17 -8.18
C LYS A 74 13.60 -0.87 -9.20
N GLU A 75 12.90 -1.90 -8.72
CA GLU A 75 12.19 -2.87 -9.54
C GLU A 75 10.73 -2.44 -9.68
N ASP A 76 10.21 -2.49 -10.91
CA ASP A 76 8.81 -2.22 -11.17
C ASP A 76 7.95 -3.35 -10.63
N ILE A 77 6.78 -2.99 -10.08
CA ILE A 77 5.85 -3.92 -9.48
C ILE A 77 4.62 -4.00 -10.39
N THR A 78 4.17 -5.22 -10.68
CA THR A 78 2.89 -5.43 -11.33
C THR A 78 1.78 -4.98 -10.38
N HIS A 79 0.96 -4.02 -10.83
CA HIS A 79 -0.22 -3.57 -10.13
C HIS A 79 -1.45 -4.15 -10.81
N ILE A 80 -2.40 -4.63 -10.03
CA ILE A 80 -3.73 -4.98 -10.50
C ILE A 80 -4.72 -3.88 -10.16
N TYR A 81 -5.78 -3.81 -10.94
CA TYR A 81 -6.95 -2.96 -10.67
C TYR A 81 -8.22 -3.70 -11.09
N LEU A 82 -9.34 -3.30 -10.51
CA LEU A 82 -10.65 -3.73 -10.97
C LEU A 82 -11.12 -2.76 -12.05
N THR A 83 -11.59 -3.32 -13.17
CA THR A 83 -12.24 -2.54 -14.22
C THR A 83 -13.59 -2.00 -13.75
N ILE A 84 -14.16 -1.05 -14.50
CA ILE A 84 -15.51 -0.54 -14.20
C ILE A 84 -16.53 -1.67 -14.26
N ASP A 85 -16.44 -2.56 -15.25
CA ASP A 85 -17.36 -3.70 -15.38
C ASP A 85 -17.26 -4.67 -14.20
N GLU A 86 -16.06 -4.90 -13.68
CA GLU A 86 -15.86 -5.72 -12.48
C GLU A 86 -16.42 -5.04 -11.22
N LEU A 87 -16.25 -3.72 -11.10
CA LEU A 87 -16.89 -2.95 -10.02
C LEU A 87 -18.41 -2.94 -10.12
N GLU A 88 -18.96 -2.85 -11.36
CA GLU A 88 -20.39 -2.99 -11.60
C GLU A 88 -20.90 -4.37 -11.20
N LYS A 89 -20.20 -5.44 -11.62
CA LYS A 89 -20.53 -6.81 -11.24
C LYS A 89 -20.51 -6.96 -9.72
N MET A 90 -19.45 -6.47 -9.06
CA MET A 90 -19.34 -6.52 -7.60
C MET A 90 -20.47 -5.75 -6.91
N TYR A 91 -20.81 -4.56 -7.39
CA TYR A 91 -21.87 -3.73 -6.81
C TYR A 91 -23.24 -4.37 -6.92
N ASN A 92 -23.54 -5.03 -8.05
CA ASN A 92 -24.85 -5.61 -8.36
C ASN A 92 -25.03 -7.04 -7.83
N GLU A 93 -23.99 -7.65 -7.24
CA GLU A 93 -24.09 -9.01 -6.69
C GLU A 93 -25.08 -9.06 -5.53
N ASP A 94 -25.95 -10.05 -5.54
CA ASP A 94 -26.86 -10.32 -4.44
C ASP A 94 -26.12 -11.03 -3.30
N LEU A 95 -25.90 -10.31 -2.22
CA LEU A 95 -25.22 -10.78 -1.00
C LEU A 95 -26.16 -10.79 0.21
N SER A 96 -27.48 -10.83 -0.01
CA SER A 96 -28.48 -10.87 1.06
C SER A 96 -28.26 -12.00 2.06
N GLU A 97 -27.85 -13.16 1.58
CA GLU A 97 -27.53 -14.33 2.38
C GLU A 97 -26.13 -14.25 3.08
N ASN A 98 -25.33 -13.24 2.76
CA ASN A 98 -24.00 -13.02 3.35
C ASN A 98 -23.80 -11.58 3.80
N PRO A 99 -24.43 -11.16 4.91
CA PRO A 99 -24.36 -9.78 5.40
C PRO A 99 -22.94 -9.29 5.71
N LYS A 100 -22.00 -10.21 5.91
CA LYS A 100 -20.58 -9.87 6.12
C LYS A 100 -19.94 -9.39 4.81
N LEU A 101 -20.06 -10.16 3.74
CA LEU A 101 -19.51 -9.79 2.43
C LEU A 101 -20.27 -8.58 1.83
N ASP A 102 -21.56 -8.47 2.08
CA ASP A 102 -22.37 -7.34 1.67
C ASP A 102 -21.81 -6.01 2.25
N ARG A 103 -21.53 -5.96 3.54
CA ARG A 103 -20.89 -4.79 4.17
C ARG A 103 -19.47 -4.51 3.66
N VAL A 104 -18.69 -5.55 3.41
CA VAL A 104 -17.34 -5.42 2.87
C VAL A 104 -17.40 -4.84 1.46
N ARG A 105 -18.26 -5.39 0.59
CA ARG A 105 -18.52 -4.89 -0.76
C ARG A 105 -18.88 -3.41 -0.72
N ASP A 106 -19.87 -3.04 0.09
CA ASP A 106 -20.37 -1.66 0.17
C ASP A 106 -19.28 -0.69 0.63
N SER A 107 -18.52 -1.05 1.67
CA SER A 107 -17.39 -0.24 2.15
C SER A 107 -16.30 -0.09 1.09
N PHE A 108 -15.99 -1.16 0.36
CA PHE A 108 -14.99 -1.14 -0.70
C PHE A 108 -15.42 -0.27 -1.88
N ILE A 109 -16.68 -0.37 -2.31
CA ILE A 109 -17.28 0.47 -3.36
C ILE A 109 -17.19 1.95 -3.00
N VAL A 110 -17.48 2.32 -1.73
CA VAL A 110 -17.27 3.70 -1.27
C VAL A 110 -15.80 4.11 -1.42
N GLY A 111 -14.86 3.26 -1.02
CA GLY A 111 -13.43 3.50 -1.22
C GLY A 111 -13.07 3.73 -2.69
N CYS A 112 -13.53 2.87 -3.58
CA CYS A 112 -13.27 2.96 -5.03
C CYS A 112 -13.80 4.26 -5.65
N PHE A 113 -15.04 4.64 -5.34
CA PHE A 113 -15.67 5.84 -5.92
C PHE A 113 -15.30 7.15 -5.24
N THR A 114 -14.64 7.11 -4.09
CA THR A 114 -14.09 8.31 -3.43
C THR A 114 -12.58 8.47 -3.65
N GLY A 115 -11.86 7.40 -4.00
CA GLY A 115 -10.40 7.39 -4.09
C GLY A 115 -9.71 7.59 -2.73
N LEU A 116 -10.45 7.51 -1.63
CA LEU A 116 -9.91 7.66 -0.29
C LEU A 116 -9.11 6.40 0.12
N ARG A 117 -8.07 6.59 0.92
CA ARG A 117 -7.36 5.46 1.53
C ARG A 117 -8.25 4.74 2.54
N PHE A 118 -7.95 3.47 2.80
CA PHE A 118 -8.67 2.69 3.81
C PHE A 118 -8.82 3.44 5.14
N SER A 119 -7.73 4.03 5.65
CA SER A 119 -7.74 4.82 6.89
C SER A 119 -8.72 6.00 6.85
N ASP A 120 -9.01 6.54 5.69
CA ASP A 120 -9.86 7.71 5.53
C ASP A 120 -11.32 7.27 5.31
N PHE A 121 -11.60 6.38 4.33
CA PHE A 121 -12.99 5.98 4.08
C PHE A 121 -13.59 5.14 5.22
N SER A 122 -12.79 4.33 5.91
CA SER A 122 -13.27 3.54 7.06
C SER A 122 -13.64 4.40 8.28
N ASN A 123 -13.23 5.65 8.32
CA ASN A 123 -13.51 6.59 9.39
C ASN A 123 -14.47 7.73 8.96
N LEU A 124 -15.14 7.58 7.83
CA LEU A 124 -16.17 8.55 7.43
C LEU A 124 -17.32 8.56 8.45
N GLN A 125 -17.72 9.77 8.83
CA GLN A 125 -18.79 10.04 9.78
C GLN A 125 -19.85 10.92 9.12
N PRO A 126 -21.09 10.98 9.62
CA PRO A 126 -22.16 11.79 9.02
C PRO A 126 -21.78 13.26 8.77
N GLN A 127 -20.97 13.87 9.63
CA GLN A 127 -20.51 15.26 9.46
C GLN A 127 -19.58 15.48 8.26
N HIS A 128 -19.02 14.43 7.67
CA HIS A 128 -18.20 14.52 6.47
C HIS A 128 -19.04 14.61 5.19
N PHE A 129 -20.31 14.24 5.26
CA PHE A 129 -21.23 14.31 4.13
C PHE A 129 -21.95 15.66 4.16
N LYS A 130 -21.68 16.51 3.17
CA LYS A 130 -22.15 17.90 3.12
C LYS A 130 -22.78 18.22 1.78
N LYS A 131 -23.50 19.35 1.74
CA LYS A 131 -23.98 19.95 0.50
C LYS A 131 -23.30 21.29 0.29
N ILE A 132 -22.55 21.44 -0.79
CA ILE A 132 -21.82 22.65 -1.15
C ILE A 132 -22.26 23.08 -2.54
N GLY A 133 -22.77 24.30 -2.68
CA GLY A 133 -23.25 24.79 -3.97
C GLY A 133 -24.32 23.93 -4.64
N GLY A 134 -25.14 23.24 -3.84
CA GLY A 134 -26.16 22.31 -4.36
C GLY A 134 -25.66 20.88 -4.63
N VAL A 135 -24.35 20.65 -4.63
CA VAL A 135 -23.72 19.34 -4.86
C VAL A 135 -23.45 18.64 -3.54
N GLU A 136 -23.79 17.36 -3.45
CA GLU A 136 -23.43 16.52 -2.31
C GLU A 136 -21.98 16.08 -2.41
N VAL A 137 -21.23 16.24 -1.31
CA VAL A 137 -19.79 15.97 -1.26
C VAL A 137 -19.39 15.24 0.02
N VAL A 138 -18.30 14.49 -0.06
CA VAL A 138 -17.50 14.09 1.11
C VAL A 138 -16.42 15.13 1.31
N GLU A 139 -16.38 15.76 2.48
CA GLU A 139 -15.35 16.70 2.88
C GLU A 139 -14.61 16.16 4.11
N ILE A 140 -13.33 15.88 3.96
CA ILE A 140 -12.50 15.26 5.02
C ILE A 140 -11.06 15.80 5.00
N VAL A 141 -10.42 15.82 6.16
CA VAL A 141 -8.97 16.00 6.27
C VAL A 141 -8.31 14.64 6.31
N THR A 142 -7.53 14.30 5.30
CA THR A 142 -6.90 12.98 5.16
C THR A 142 -5.89 12.71 6.28
N GLN A 143 -5.86 11.49 6.80
CA GLN A 143 -5.00 11.14 7.94
C GLN A 143 -3.52 11.21 7.62
N LYS A 144 -3.10 10.74 6.44
CA LYS A 144 -1.70 10.63 6.05
C LYS A 144 -1.06 11.96 5.66
N THR A 145 -1.77 12.76 4.86
CA THR A 145 -1.21 14.00 4.29
C THR A 145 -1.71 15.27 4.97
N LYS A 146 -2.68 15.15 5.88
CA LYS A 146 -3.31 16.25 6.59
C LYS A 146 -3.90 17.32 5.65
N GLN A 147 -4.25 16.90 4.44
CA GLN A 147 -4.87 17.80 3.45
C GLN A 147 -6.38 17.67 3.49
N LYS A 148 -7.07 18.78 3.40
CA LYS A 148 -8.51 18.84 3.20
C LYS A 148 -8.83 18.47 1.75
N VAL A 149 -9.73 17.51 1.55
CA VAL A 149 -10.23 17.11 0.26
C VAL A 149 -11.75 17.18 0.22
N THR A 150 -12.29 17.55 -0.94
CA THR A 150 -13.74 17.63 -1.18
C THR A 150 -14.04 16.81 -2.44
N ILE A 151 -14.85 15.78 -2.29
CA ILE A 151 -15.12 14.77 -3.33
C ILE A 151 -16.62 14.74 -3.59
N PRO A 152 -17.10 14.95 -4.83
CA PRO A 152 -18.50 14.76 -5.17
C PRO A 152 -18.97 13.33 -4.88
N ILE A 153 -20.17 13.18 -4.33
CA ILE A 153 -20.72 11.87 -3.99
C ILE A 153 -21.27 11.22 -5.27
N HIS A 154 -20.67 10.09 -5.65
CA HIS A 154 -21.14 9.26 -6.74
C HIS A 154 -22.51 8.64 -6.38
N PRO A 155 -23.48 8.46 -7.35
CA PRO A 155 -24.80 7.87 -7.07
C PRO A 155 -24.77 6.54 -6.32
N LYS A 156 -23.81 5.64 -6.63
CA LYS A 156 -23.64 4.37 -5.91
C LYS A 156 -23.26 4.56 -4.44
N VAL A 157 -22.39 5.51 -4.16
CA VAL A 157 -22.02 5.87 -2.78
C VAL A 157 -23.25 6.40 -2.05
N ARG A 158 -24.08 7.23 -2.70
CA ARG A 158 -25.34 7.71 -2.13
C ARG A 158 -26.31 6.57 -1.83
N ALA A 159 -26.46 5.62 -2.77
CA ALA A 159 -27.33 4.45 -2.59
C ALA A 159 -26.86 3.59 -1.39
N ILE A 160 -25.55 3.37 -1.26
CA ILE A 160 -24.96 2.66 -0.11
C ILE A 160 -25.26 3.41 1.19
N LEU A 161 -25.01 4.72 1.26
CA LEU A 161 -25.30 5.49 2.46
C LEU A 161 -26.79 5.42 2.84
N ASN A 162 -27.68 5.49 1.87
CA ASN A 162 -29.13 5.35 2.12
C ASN A 162 -29.49 3.97 2.68
N LYS A 163 -28.81 2.90 2.24
CA LYS A 163 -28.98 1.54 2.76
C LYS A 163 -28.61 1.43 4.26
N TYR A 164 -27.72 2.30 4.75
CA TYR A 164 -27.23 2.32 6.13
C TYR A 164 -27.62 3.61 6.87
N ASP A 165 -28.79 4.18 6.58
CA ASP A 165 -29.34 5.34 7.27
C ASP A 165 -28.42 6.58 7.30
N GLY A 166 -27.65 6.79 6.22
CA GLY A 166 -26.74 7.94 6.06
C GLY A 166 -25.37 7.77 6.73
N VAL A 167 -25.07 6.60 7.26
CA VAL A 167 -23.78 6.29 7.87
C VAL A 167 -22.99 5.28 7.05
N MET A 168 -21.71 5.12 7.33
CA MET A 168 -20.93 4.05 6.74
C MET A 168 -21.30 2.68 7.35
N PRO A 169 -21.21 1.59 6.56
CA PRO A 169 -21.29 0.24 7.11
C PRO A 169 -20.30 0.03 8.27
N ARG A 170 -20.66 -0.83 9.23
CA ARG A 170 -19.76 -1.17 10.35
C ARG A 170 -18.39 -1.60 9.84
N GLN A 171 -17.36 -0.85 10.22
CA GLN A 171 -16.00 -1.06 9.76
C GLN A 171 -15.31 -2.23 10.47
N ILE A 172 -14.35 -2.81 9.77
CA ILE A 172 -13.47 -3.89 10.22
C ILE A 172 -12.01 -3.48 10.01
N THR A 173 -11.06 -4.28 10.48
CA THR A 173 -9.63 -3.99 10.25
C THR A 173 -9.27 -4.12 8.76
N ASN A 174 -8.24 -3.37 8.31
CA ASN A 174 -7.76 -3.44 6.93
C ASN A 174 -7.37 -4.87 6.52
N GLN A 175 -6.75 -5.62 7.43
CA GLN A 175 -6.39 -7.02 7.18
C GLN A 175 -7.64 -7.86 6.87
N LYS A 176 -8.68 -7.78 7.72
CA LYS A 176 -9.95 -8.50 7.52
C LYS A 176 -10.68 -8.05 6.26
N MET A 177 -10.63 -6.75 5.96
CA MET A 177 -11.19 -6.22 4.72
C MET A 177 -10.54 -6.88 3.50
N ASN A 178 -9.21 -6.93 3.45
CA ASN A 178 -8.48 -7.56 2.35
C ASN A 178 -8.71 -9.07 2.25
N GLU A 179 -8.85 -9.79 3.38
CA GLU A 179 -9.21 -11.21 3.37
C GLU A 179 -10.60 -11.40 2.71
N TYR A 180 -11.61 -10.66 3.15
CA TYR A 180 -12.97 -10.79 2.62
C TYR A 180 -13.13 -10.25 1.18
N LEU A 181 -12.29 -9.30 0.75
CA LEU A 181 -12.26 -8.89 -0.65
C LEU A 181 -11.77 -10.01 -1.57
N LYS A 182 -10.87 -10.86 -1.11
CA LYS A 182 -10.44 -12.06 -1.85
C LYS A 182 -11.57 -13.08 -1.93
N ASP A 183 -12.24 -13.36 -0.80
CA ASP A 183 -13.41 -14.24 -0.76
C ASP A 183 -14.50 -13.75 -1.74
N LEU A 184 -14.74 -12.43 -1.77
CA LEU A 184 -15.70 -11.82 -2.68
C LEU A 184 -15.25 -11.90 -4.14
N GLY A 185 -13.97 -11.67 -4.42
CA GLY A 185 -13.39 -11.80 -5.76
C GLY A 185 -13.46 -13.23 -6.30
N GLU A 186 -13.25 -14.22 -5.44
CA GLU A 186 -13.40 -15.65 -5.77
C GLU A 186 -14.87 -15.98 -6.08
N LEU A 187 -15.81 -15.54 -5.23
CA LEU A 187 -17.26 -15.70 -5.44
C LEU A 187 -17.69 -15.08 -6.78
N LEU A 188 -17.14 -13.93 -7.14
CA LEU A 188 -17.40 -13.23 -8.40
C LEU A 188 -16.62 -13.80 -9.60
N LYS A 189 -15.78 -14.82 -9.37
CA LYS A 189 -14.95 -15.47 -10.41
C LYS A 189 -14.03 -14.49 -11.15
N PHE A 190 -13.31 -13.65 -10.39
CA PHE A 190 -12.25 -12.83 -10.97
C PHE A 190 -10.97 -13.67 -11.14
N GLU A 191 -11.04 -14.65 -12.06
CA GLU A 191 -10.06 -15.73 -12.21
C GLU A 191 -8.98 -15.46 -13.24
N GLU A 192 -8.81 -14.22 -13.69
CA GLU A 192 -7.72 -13.82 -14.58
C GLU A 192 -6.37 -14.22 -13.98
N ASP A 193 -5.52 -14.88 -14.78
CA ASP A 193 -4.17 -15.27 -14.36
C ASP A 193 -3.21 -14.08 -14.41
N ILE A 194 -2.66 -13.74 -13.26
CA ILE A 194 -1.72 -12.61 -13.08
C ILE A 194 -0.35 -13.17 -12.71
N LEU A 195 0.65 -12.90 -13.55
CA LEU A 195 2.04 -13.24 -13.27
C LEU A 195 2.72 -12.11 -12.50
N ILE A 196 3.12 -12.38 -11.26
CA ILE A 196 3.91 -11.47 -10.46
C ILE A 196 5.38 -11.87 -10.55
N VAL A 197 6.19 -10.93 -11.04
CA VAL A 197 7.64 -11.08 -11.12
C VAL A 197 8.29 -10.25 -10.04
N LYS A 198 9.15 -10.85 -9.23
CA LYS A 198 9.90 -10.18 -8.14
C LYS A 198 11.31 -10.71 -8.07
N THR A 199 12.27 -9.84 -7.79
CA THR A 199 13.62 -10.27 -7.44
C THR A 199 13.77 -10.33 -5.92
N LYS A 200 14.05 -11.53 -5.41
CA LYS A 200 14.24 -11.81 -3.99
C LYS A 200 15.56 -12.54 -3.78
N GLY A 201 16.39 -12.06 -2.83
CA GLY A 201 17.71 -12.63 -2.61
C GLY A 201 18.60 -12.63 -3.86
N GLY A 202 18.45 -11.64 -4.76
CA GLY A 202 19.17 -11.54 -6.02
C GLY A 202 18.69 -12.51 -7.11
N LYS A 203 17.64 -13.33 -6.86
CA LYS A 203 17.04 -14.26 -7.83
C LYS A 203 15.68 -13.76 -8.29
N ARG A 204 15.45 -13.83 -9.58
CA ARG A 204 14.14 -13.54 -10.18
C ARG A 204 13.20 -14.70 -9.89
N GLU A 205 12.07 -14.41 -9.25
CA GLU A 205 11.01 -15.35 -8.95
C GLU A 205 9.75 -14.92 -9.71
N GLU A 206 9.09 -15.86 -10.36
CA GLU A 206 7.83 -15.66 -11.05
C GLU A 206 6.76 -16.51 -10.36
N THR A 207 5.68 -15.88 -9.94
CA THR A 207 4.59 -16.56 -9.24
C THR A 207 3.27 -16.18 -9.90
N GLY A 208 2.50 -17.18 -10.32
CA GLY A 208 1.13 -16.99 -10.81
C GLY A 208 0.13 -16.85 -9.66
N PHE A 209 -0.80 -15.94 -9.82
CA PHE A 209 -1.92 -15.72 -8.92
C PHE A 209 -3.20 -15.59 -9.72
N LYS A 210 -4.33 -15.91 -9.12
CA LYS A 210 -5.61 -15.46 -9.64
C LYS A 210 -5.84 -14.01 -9.24
N LYS A 211 -6.54 -13.23 -10.08
CA LYS A 211 -6.81 -11.81 -9.82
C LYS A 211 -7.44 -11.59 -8.45
N TYR A 212 -8.38 -12.47 -8.04
CA TYR A 212 -9.03 -12.37 -6.73
C TYR A 212 -8.03 -12.46 -5.55
N ASP A 213 -6.93 -13.20 -5.66
CA ASP A 213 -5.90 -13.31 -4.62
C ASP A 213 -5.16 -11.99 -4.36
N LEU A 214 -5.21 -11.07 -5.32
CA LEU A 214 -4.45 -9.83 -5.33
C LEU A 214 -5.31 -8.61 -4.99
N ILE A 215 -6.65 -8.74 -4.92
CA ILE A 215 -7.55 -7.63 -4.59
C ILE A 215 -7.27 -7.13 -3.17
N SER A 216 -7.14 -5.83 -3.03
CA SER A 216 -6.92 -5.15 -1.76
C SER A 216 -7.43 -3.72 -1.78
N CYS A 217 -7.51 -3.10 -0.60
CA CYS A 217 -7.88 -1.68 -0.44
C CYS A 217 -6.76 -0.68 -0.82
N HIS A 218 -5.80 -1.07 -1.66
CA HIS A 218 -4.68 -0.22 -2.07
C HIS A 218 -4.69 0.04 -3.56
#